data_a9dad8ee8fa795096e08ae6d789c65e7
#
_entry.id   a9dad8ee8fa795096e08ae6d789c65e7
#
_cell.length_a   1.000
_cell.length_b   1.000
_cell.length_c   1.000
_cell.angle_alpha   90.00
_cell.angle_beta   90.00
_cell.angle_gamma   90.00
#
_symmetry.space_group_name_H-M   'P 1'
#
loop_
_entity.id
_entity.type
_entity.pdbx_description
1 polymer ?
#
loop_
_entity_poly.entity_id
_entity_poly.type
_entity_poly.pdbx_seq_one_letter_code
_entity_poly.pdbx_strand_id
1 'polypeptide(L)'
;MKKTLICFVTTLILIISVLPVGAGNLNINSEAVSGEYESAISTLKTLGIAEKIRDNSDSLVTRAEFADLVIKAVNMKPAYFEPLFTDVTDVSPYAGSVIAAAHIGIIDGNGKGKFNPDEPIELYAAIKMSVAALGYNDIAWLNGGYPYGYLKIADELDMTDNISLEKSLLSFADACVLIANMLKSDMCVVTSISTNSIAGQRQYGVCPLTEYFHFDKIEGIVKTAGFASIFPDNNADKEEFVIGSRRVDCNVEDDAKFLGHNVTAWYDENETIQLIYVNSGYSSVIINGSEIEDYENYTISLYDAERDKVGRYSLSRSYTFVKNGRGYANSDEDFLVGYGSFELIDSDGDRKFDVVKANIPQYMVVSSKDLHSQTIYDNGGTSVVLKNEDGYYCRIEKSDKNGTYVPISLSDIKSGSVITLYRSDDNMYTEAVVSEKIITASLREMTQDSLIIGDVEYKTNSRFTDFDKLTFGYTYKFLLAADDTITAIMTPNSDSMQYGYLKGFKYDNSTFSDEVMISVVDENGAINTLELASKILFNAEPCNRDNDKIINSLTENSMVKPQLIRYQLNADGFVSKIDTAALPNATSDMTKKYTNGIKSDDSLTMYLQ
;
A
#
# COMPACT_ATOMS: atom_id res chain seq x y z
N MET A 1 14.79 -19.49 32.55
CA MET A 1 15.55 -18.62 31.64
C MET A 1 15.07 -18.95 30.22
N LYS A 2 14.02 -18.27 29.78
CA LYS A 2 13.48 -18.39 28.43
C LYS A 2 14.38 -17.63 27.47
N LYS A 3 14.92 -18.29 26.46
CA LYS A 3 15.63 -17.65 25.35
C LYS A 3 14.58 -17.20 24.35
N THR A 4 14.36 -15.91 24.28
CA THR A 4 13.56 -15.28 23.22
C THR A 4 14.37 -15.38 21.93
N LEU A 5 13.92 -16.20 21.01
CA LEU A 5 14.41 -16.28 19.65
C LEU A 5 13.63 -15.21 18.85
N ILE A 6 14.26 -14.08 18.60
CA ILE A 6 13.70 -13.05 17.72
C ILE A 6 13.88 -13.54 16.30
N CYS A 7 12.81 -14.01 15.70
CA CYS A 7 12.75 -14.32 14.28
C CYS A 7 12.42 -13.02 13.53
N PHE A 8 13.41 -12.44 12.86
CA PHE A 8 13.17 -11.37 11.89
C PHE A 8 12.53 -11.97 10.65
N VAL A 9 11.21 -11.96 10.60
CA VAL A 9 10.46 -12.19 9.36
C VAL A 9 10.35 -10.85 8.66
N THR A 10 11.11 -10.66 7.58
CA THR A 10 10.91 -9.53 6.68
C THR A 10 9.64 -9.78 5.87
N THR A 11 8.56 -9.21 6.30
CA THR A 11 7.26 -9.30 5.65
C THR A 11 7.28 -8.40 4.41
N LEU A 12 7.08 -9.01 3.25
CA LEU A 12 6.83 -8.29 2.01
C LEU A 12 5.37 -7.82 2.05
N ILE A 13 5.16 -6.54 2.20
CA ILE A 13 3.85 -5.91 2.20
C ILE A 13 3.29 -5.97 0.78
N LEU A 14 2.24 -6.75 0.57
CA LEU A 14 1.41 -6.67 -0.61
C LEU A 14 0.49 -5.46 -0.47
N ILE A 15 0.96 -4.33 -0.95
CA ILE A 15 0.12 -3.15 -1.10
C ILE A 15 -0.71 -3.38 -2.35
N ILE A 16 -1.99 -3.65 -2.18
CA ILE A 16 -2.95 -3.29 -3.21
C ILE A 16 -2.97 -1.76 -3.18
N SER A 17 -2.11 -1.15 -3.98
CA SER A 17 -2.18 0.27 -4.24
C SER A 17 -3.54 0.51 -4.86
N VAL A 18 -4.41 1.23 -4.14
CA VAL A 18 -5.55 1.91 -4.75
C VAL A 18 -4.93 2.98 -5.64
N LEU A 19 -4.56 2.60 -6.87
CA LEU A 19 -4.25 3.56 -7.90
C LEU A 19 -5.57 4.24 -8.26
N PRO A 20 -5.58 5.58 -8.36
CA PRO A 20 -6.72 6.25 -8.97
C PRO A 20 -6.84 5.68 -10.38
N VAL A 21 -7.97 5.08 -10.68
CA VAL A 21 -8.29 4.58 -12.02
C VAL A 21 -8.48 5.80 -12.93
N GLY A 22 -7.38 6.29 -13.46
CA GLY A 22 -7.38 7.05 -14.70
C GLY A 22 -7.72 6.07 -15.83
N ALA A 23 -8.76 6.39 -16.57
CA ALA A 23 -9.30 5.62 -17.68
C ALA A 23 -8.20 5.07 -18.60
N GLY A 24 -8.07 3.76 -18.64
CA GLY A 24 -7.17 3.08 -19.56
C GLY A 24 -7.28 1.57 -19.40
N ASN A 25 -7.96 0.92 -20.36
CA ASN A 25 -8.01 -0.51 -20.64
C ASN A 25 -7.64 -1.45 -19.48
N LEU A 26 -8.68 -1.96 -18.83
CA LEU A 26 -8.61 -3.11 -17.93
C LEU A 26 -7.98 -4.31 -18.66
N ASN A 27 -6.68 -4.46 -18.50
CA ASN A 27 -6.00 -5.72 -18.74
C ASN A 27 -6.13 -6.55 -17.45
N ILE A 28 -7.32 -7.11 -17.25
CA ILE A 28 -7.70 -7.89 -16.05
C ILE A 28 -6.76 -9.09 -15.81
N ASN A 29 -6.00 -9.51 -16.81
CA ASN A 29 -5.15 -10.70 -16.72
C ASN A 29 -3.76 -10.47 -16.10
N SER A 30 -3.24 -9.26 -16.03
CA SER A 30 -1.88 -9.03 -15.51
C SER A 30 -1.84 -8.77 -13.99
N GLU A 31 -2.86 -8.16 -13.42
CA GLU A 31 -2.92 -7.89 -11.97
C GLU A 31 -3.30 -9.15 -11.17
N ALA A 32 -4.20 -9.99 -11.69
CA ALA A 32 -4.54 -11.28 -11.06
C ALA A 32 -3.32 -12.22 -11.01
N VAL A 33 -2.52 -12.28 -12.08
CA VAL A 33 -1.31 -13.14 -12.14
C VAL A 33 -0.22 -12.65 -11.19
N SER A 34 -0.07 -11.34 -10.99
CA SER A 34 0.91 -10.82 -10.01
C SER A 34 0.53 -11.17 -8.57
N GLY A 35 -0.75 -11.07 -8.21
CA GLY A 35 -1.24 -11.40 -6.87
C GLY A 35 -1.08 -12.89 -6.52
N GLU A 36 -1.33 -13.79 -7.45
CA GLU A 36 -1.17 -15.24 -7.27
C GLU A 36 0.31 -15.64 -7.09
N TYR A 37 1.22 -15.07 -7.89
CA TYR A 37 2.64 -15.31 -7.73
C TYR A 37 3.16 -14.83 -6.38
N GLU A 38 2.76 -13.64 -5.94
CA GLU A 38 3.19 -13.07 -4.67
C GLU A 38 2.67 -13.89 -3.49
N SER A 39 1.42 -14.37 -3.56
CA SER A 39 0.85 -15.30 -2.58
C SER A 39 1.61 -16.63 -2.56
N ALA A 40 1.91 -17.21 -3.73
CA ALA A 40 2.67 -18.43 -3.84
C ALA A 40 4.08 -18.28 -3.26
N ILE A 41 4.82 -17.23 -3.63
CA ILE A 41 6.19 -17.01 -3.13
C ILE A 41 6.22 -16.75 -1.62
N SER A 42 5.23 -16.04 -1.07
CA SER A 42 5.08 -15.84 0.37
C SER A 42 4.92 -17.17 1.09
N THR A 43 4.05 -18.06 0.59
CA THR A 43 3.86 -19.41 1.09
C THR A 43 5.17 -20.20 1.12
N LEU A 44 5.87 -20.24 -0.02
CA LEU A 44 7.12 -21.00 -0.14
C LEU A 44 8.23 -20.45 0.76
N LYS A 45 8.24 -19.16 1.03
CA LYS A 45 9.16 -18.54 1.99
C LYS A 45 8.83 -18.91 3.43
N THR A 46 7.57 -18.79 3.82
CA THR A 46 7.11 -19.14 5.17
C THR A 46 7.50 -20.59 5.51
N LEU A 47 7.39 -21.48 4.54
CA LEU A 47 7.74 -22.90 4.68
C LEU A 47 9.25 -23.20 4.49
N GLY A 48 10.07 -22.20 4.17
CA GLY A 48 11.50 -22.40 3.89
C GLY A 48 11.79 -23.18 2.60
N ILE A 49 10.82 -23.28 1.68
CA ILE A 49 10.95 -24.02 0.41
C ILE A 49 11.74 -23.16 -0.60
N ALA A 50 11.42 -21.87 -0.70
CA ALA A 50 12.14 -20.91 -1.54
C ALA A 50 12.73 -19.78 -0.68
N GLU A 51 14.03 -19.82 -0.44
CA GLU A 51 14.73 -18.83 0.40
C GLU A 51 14.97 -17.49 -0.30
N LYS A 52 15.08 -17.50 -1.64
CA LYS A 52 15.41 -16.32 -2.44
C LYS A 52 14.33 -16.05 -3.48
N ILE A 53 13.79 -14.83 -3.42
CA ILE A 53 13.02 -14.27 -4.55
C ILE A 53 14.00 -13.94 -5.66
N ARG A 54 13.63 -14.24 -6.90
CA ARG A 54 14.34 -13.76 -8.07
C ARG A 54 13.81 -12.38 -8.46
N ASP A 55 14.72 -11.45 -8.78
CA ASP A 55 14.37 -10.13 -9.31
C ASP A 55 13.59 -10.22 -10.63
N ASN A 56 13.82 -11.32 -11.39
CA ASN A 56 13.07 -11.65 -12.60
C ASN A 56 12.27 -12.94 -12.40
N SER A 57 10.98 -12.80 -12.15
CA SER A 57 10.01 -13.89 -11.98
C SER A 57 9.83 -14.75 -13.24
N ASP A 58 10.07 -14.18 -14.44
CA ASP A 58 9.98 -14.87 -15.73
C ASP A 58 11.23 -15.69 -16.07
N SER A 59 12.27 -15.66 -15.25
CA SER A 59 13.45 -16.48 -15.45
C SER A 59 13.09 -17.97 -15.42
N LEU A 60 13.70 -18.75 -16.33
CA LEU A 60 13.44 -20.19 -16.40
C LEU A 60 14.04 -20.94 -15.21
N VAL A 61 13.35 -21.96 -14.75
CA VAL A 61 13.78 -22.85 -13.68
C VAL A 61 14.47 -24.08 -14.27
N THR A 62 15.63 -24.46 -13.70
CA THR A 62 16.29 -25.69 -14.12
C THR A 62 15.63 -26.94 -13.53
N ARG A 63 15.89 -28.10 -14.13
CA ARG A 63 15.36 -29.38 -13.66
C ARG A 63 15.81 -29.70 -12.23
N ALA A 64 17.06 -29.36 -11.88
CA ALA A 64 17.59 -29.59 -10.53
C ALA A 64 16.97 -28.62 -9.50
N GLU A 65 16.77 -27.36 -9.86
CA GLU A 65 16.08 -26.40 -8.99
C GLU A 65 14.64 -26.82 -8.71
N PHE A 66 13.91 -27.25 -9.74
CA PHE A 66 12.52 -27.69 -9.52
C PHE A 66 12.46 -28.96 -8.67
N ALA A 67 13.37 -29.90 -8.83
CA ALA A 67 13.49 -31.08 -7.95
C ALA A 67 13.75 -30.67 -6.49
N ASP A 68 14.55 -29.61 -6.25
CA ASP A 68 14.79 -29.08 -4.91
C ASP A 68 13.51 -28.49 -4.28
N LEU A 69 12.74 -27.71 -5.05
CA LEU A 69 11.46 -27.19 -4.60
C LEU A 69 10.49 -28.32 -4.20
N VAL A 70 10.37 -29.35 -5.03
CA VAL A 70 9.51 -30.51 -4.75
C VAL A 70 9.95 -31.27 -3.49
N ILE A 71 11.25 -31.54 -3.32
CA ILE A 71 11.77 -32.25 -2.14
C ILE A 71 11.54 -31.46 -0.86
N LYS A 72 11.73 -30.15 -0.90
CA LYS A 72 11.41 -29.26 0.23
C LYS A 72 9.92 -29.19 0.51
N ALA A 73 9.08 -29.20 -0.52
CA ALA A 73 7.61 -29.18 -0.38
C ALA A 73 7.04 -30.46 0.27
N VAL A 74 7.71 -31.60 0.14
CA VAL A 74 7.41 -32.81 0.92
C VAL A 74 8.21 -32.89 2.23
N ASN A 75 8.75 -31.76 2.68
CA ASN A 75 9.52 -31.58 3.92
C ASN A 75 10.68 -32.60 4.08
N MET A 76 11.25 -33.03 2.95
CA MET A 76 12.35 -33.98 2.94
C MET A 76 13.68 -33.23 2.88
N LYS A 77 14.64 -33.68 3.67
CA LYS A 77 16.00 -33.11 3.62
C LYS A 77 16.79 -33.71 2.45
N PRO A 78 17.61 -32.93 1.76
CA PRO A 78 18.57 -33.45 0.79
C PRO A 78 19.40 -34.56 1.42
N ALA A 79 19.53 -35.67 0.71
CA ALA A 79 20.22 -36.84 1.24
C ALA A 79 21.48 -37.14 0.42
N TYR A 80 22.48 -37.70 1.10
CA TYR A 80 23.71 -38.17 0.45
C TYR A 80 23.58 -39.67 0.23
N PHE A 81 22.97 -40.04 -0.91
CA PHE A 81 22.95 -41.39 -1.41
C PHE A 81 23.93 -41.54 -2.58
N GLU A 82 24.16 -42.76 -3.04
CA GLU A 82 24.93 -42.95 -4.27
C GLU A 82 24.21 -42.33 -5.45
N PRO A 83 24.92 -41.54 -6.30
CA PRO A 83 24.32 -40.91 -7.45
C PRO A 83 23.75 -41.91 -8.44
N LEU A 84 22.50 -41.77 -8.84
CA LEU A 84 21.85 -42.59 -9.85
C LEU A 84 22.10 -42.10 -11.27
N PHE A 85 22.62 -40.87 -11.42
CA PHE A 85 22.85 -40.19 -12.70
C PHE A 85 24.33 -39.84 -12.84
N THR A 86 24.89 -40.07 -14.05
CA THR A 86 26.29 -39.82 -14.32
C THR A 86 26.68 -38.34 -14.44
N ASP A 87 25.70 -37.47 -14.61
CA ASP A 87 25.81 -36.01 -14.72
C ASP A 87 25.41 -35.24 -13.47
N VAL A 88 25.11 -35.95 -12.35
CA VAL A 88 24.88 -35.36 -11.05
C VAL A 88 25.99 -35.80 -10.11
N THR A 89 26.84 -34.86 -9.73
CA THR A 89 28.00 -35.12 -8.86
C THR A 89 27.84 -34.42 -7.53
N ASP A 90 28.64 -34.77 -6.53
CA ASP A 90 28.57 -34.17 -5.18
C ASP A 90 28.72 -32.65 -5.15
N VAL A 91 29.32 -32.07 -6.22
CA VAL A 91 29.50 -30.62 -6.35
C VAL A 91 28.42 -29.95 -7.21
N SER A 92 27.51 -30.74 -7.80
CA SER A 92 26.40 -30.17 -8.58
C SER A 92 25.44 -29.42 -7.68
N PRO A 93 24.96 -28.24 -8.06
CA PRO A 93 23.88 -27.58 -7.35
C PRO A 93 22.68 -28.52 -7.19
N TYR A 94 22.06 -28.50 -6.01
CA TYR A 94 20.88 -29.33 -5.70
C TYR A 94 21.08 -30.85 -5.82
N ALA A 95 22.33 -31.35 -5.85
CA ALA A 95 22.62 -32.78 -6.01
C ALA A 95 21.87 -33.66 -5.01
N GLY A 96 21.87 -33.28 -3.73
CA GLY A 96 21.18 -34.03 -2.67
C GLY A 96 19.67 -34.13 -2.89
N SER A 97 19.02 -33.08 -3.39
CA SER A 97 17.58 -33.07 -3.70
C SER A 97 17.26 -33.92 -4.93
N VAL A 98 18.10 -33.83 -5.99
CA VAL A 98 17.96 -34.68 -7.19
C VAL A 98 18.10 -36.16 -6.83
N ILE A 99 19.12 -36.50 -6.03
CA ILE A 99 19.35 -37.88 -5.58
C ILE A 99 18.17 -38.38 -4.73
N ALA A 100 17.70 -37.57 -3.77
CA ALA A 100 16.54 -37.93 -2.94
C ALA A 100 15.29 -38.17 -3.80
N ALA A 101 14.97 -37.23 -4.73
CA ALA A 101 13.83 -37.35 -5.62
C ALA A 101 13.87 -38.58 -6.52
N ALA A 102 15.06 -39.00 -6.96
CA ALA A 102 15.24 -40.21 -7.75
C ALA A 102 15.02 -41.49 -6.92
N HIS A 103 15.54 -41.52 -5.69
CA HIS A 103 15.39 -42.70 -4.82
C HIS A 103 13.95 -42.97 -4.38
N ILE A 104 13.12 -41.91 -4.25
CA ILE A 104 11.70 -42.05 -3.91
C ILE A 104 10.78 -42.10 -5.13
N GLY A 105 11.36 -42.12 -6.36
CA GLY A 105 10.60 -42.31 -7.60
C GLY A 105 9.83 -41.10 -8.10
N ILE A 106 10.15 -39.90 -7.62
CA ILE A 106 9.56 -38.62 -8.12
C ILE A 106 10.14 -38.30 -9.50
N ILE A 107 11.42 -38.53 -9.72
CA ILE A 107 12.11 -38.24 -10.97
C ILE A 107 12.71 -39.50 -11.60
N ASP A 108 12.69 -39.49 -12.93
CA ASP A 108 13.40 -40.44 -13.77
C ASP A 108 14.47 -39.70 -14.59
N GLY A 109 15.51 -40.41 -14.96
CA GLY A 109 16.47 -39.89 -15.92
C GLY A 109 15.97 -39.96 -17.37
N ASN A 110 16.86 -39.59 -18.30
CA ASN A 110 16.56 -39.60 -19.75
C ASN A 110 16.65 -41.00 -20.39
N GLY A 111 16.65 -42.06 -19.61
CA GLY A 111 16.83 -43.45 -20.08
C GLY A 111 18.25 -43.83 -20.49
N LYS A 112 19.22 -42.89 -20.43
CA LYS A 112 20.63 -43.07 -20.75
C LYS A 112 21.56 -42.82 -19.53
N GLY A 113 20.99 -42.87 -18.31
CA GLY A 113 21.74 -42.64 -17.08
C GLY A 113 22.07 -41.18 -16.77
N LYS A 114 21.38 -40.22 -17.39
CA LYS A 114 21.53 -38.78 -17.12
C LYS A 114 20.22 -38.15 -16.68
N PHE A 115 20.33 -37.09 -15.87
CA PHE A 115 19.23 -36.27 -15.41
C PHE A 115 19.09 -34.96 -16.15
N ASN A 116 20.18 -34.39 -16.66
CA ASN A 116 20.29 -33.07 -17.28
C ASN A 116 19.94 -31.96 -16.28
N PRO A 117 20.69 -31.81 -15.16
CA PRO A 117 20.30 -30.93 -14.04
C PRO A 117 20.16 -29.45 -14.38
N ASP A 118 21.02 -28.95 -15.30
CA ASP A 118 21.11 -27.53 -15.65
C ASP A 118 20.18 -27.12 -16.81
N GLU A 119 19.50 -28.07 -17.43
CA GLU A 119 18.54 -27.76 -18.49
C GLU A 119 17.27 -27.13 -17.91
N PRO A 120 16.67 -26.13 -18.60
CA PRO A 120 15.36 -25.62 -18.22
C PRO A 120 14.32 -26.75 -18.18
N ILE A 121 13.47 -26.75 -17.17
CA ILE A 121 12.44 -27.79 -17.04
C ILE A 121 11.25 -27.51 -17.96
N GLU A 122 10.78 -28.55 -18.66
CA GLU A 122 9.53 -28.50 -19.38
C GLU A 122 8.33 -28.52 -18.41
N LEU A 123 7.27 -27.76 -18.72
CA LEU A 123 6.06 -27.68 -17.88
C LEU A 123 5.48 -29.06 -17.54
N TYR A 124 5.33 -29.94 -18.52
CA TYR A 124 4.78 -31.29 -18.27
C TYR A 124 5.72 -32.18 -17.45
N ALA A 125 7.02 -31.96 -17.50
CA ALA A 125 7.97 -32.65 -16.64
C ALA A 125 7.86 -32.15 -15.19
N ALA A 126 7.62 -30.87 -14.96
CA ALA A 126 7.37 -30.32 -13.64
C ALA A 126 6.04 -30.84 -13.04
N ILE A 127 4.98 -30.85 -13.85
CA ILE A 127 3.68 -31.43 -13.47
C ILE A 127 3.86 -32.92 -13.08
N LYS A 128 4.62 -33.69 -13.86
CA LYS A 128 4.92 -35.09 -13.54
C LYS A 128 5.59 -35.23 -12.16
N MET A 129 6.62 -34.41 -11.90
CA MET A 129 7.33 -34.44 -10.61
C MET A 129 6.38 -34.13 -9.45
N SER A 130 5.53 -33.11 -9.59
CA SER A 130 4.58 -32.68 -8.55
C SER A 130 3.50 -33.73 -8.28
N VAL A 131 2.91 -34.33 -9.32
CA VAL A 131 1.93 -35.41 -9.23
C VAL A 131 2.54 -36.68 -8.61
N ALA A 132 3.78 -37.01 -8.99
CA ALA A 132 4.50 -38.13 -8.40
C ALA A 132 4.80 -37.92 -6.90
N ALA A 133 5.13 -36.71 -6.49
CA ALA A 133 5.36 -36.33 -5.09
C ALA A 133 4.11 -36.51 -4.21
N LEU A 134 2.90 -36.37 -4.77
CA LEU A 134 1.64 -36.60 -4.11
C LEU A 134 1.23 -38.10 -4.07
N GLY A 135 2.05 -39.01 -4.62
CA GLY A 135 1.80 -40.44 -4.63
C GLY A 135 0.95 -40.96 -5.79
N TYR A 136 0.64 -40.16 -6.80
CA TYR A 136 -0.20 -40.58 -7.92
C TYR A 136 0.57 -41.18 -9.10
N ASN A 137 1.88 -41.41 -9.01
CA ASN A 137 2.71 -41.86 -10.13
C ASN A 137 2.13 -43.08 -10.87
N ASP A 138 1.75 -44.13 -10.14
CA ASP A 138 1.22 -45.39 -10.70
C ASP A 138 -0.17 -45.18 -11.32
N ILE A 139 -1.00 -44.32 -10.71
CA ILE A 139 -2.34 -44.02 -11.21
C ILE A 139 -2.24 -43.19 -12.49
N ALA A 140 -1.34 -42.22 -12.54
CA ALA A 140 -1.08 -41.40 -13.74
C ALA A 140 -0.60 -42.30 -14.90
N TRP A 141 0.27 -43.26 -14.61
CA TRP A 141 0.73 -44.25 -15.58
C TRP A 141 -0.43 -45.02 -16.20
N LEU A 142 -1.35 -45.54 -15.38
CA LEU A 142 -2.54 -46.30 -15.83
C LEU A 142 -3.55 -45.44 -16.60
N ASN A 143 -3.61 -44.13 -16.34
CA ASN A 143 -4.49 -43.17 -16.99
C ASN A 143 -3.92 -42.58 -18.28
N GLY A 144 -2.94 -43.22 -18.91
CA GLY A 144 -2.39 -42.83 -20.19
C GLY A 144 -0.91 -42.41 -20.15
N GLY A 145 -0.30 -42.49 -18.97
CA GLY A 145 1.14 -42.22 -18.78
C GLY A 145 1.53 -40.76 -19.07
N TYR A 146 2.81 -40.58 -19.35
CA TYR A 146 3.37 -39.25 -19.63
C TYR A 146 3.05 -38.78 -21.07
N PRO A 147 2.63 -37.51 -21.29
CA PRO A 147 2.29 -36.53 -20.25
C PRO A 147 0.82 -36.57 -19.79
N TYR A 148 -0.06 -37.21 -20.52
CA TYR A 148 -1.52 -37.05 -20.42
C TYR A 148 -2.12 -37.53 -19.09
N GLY A 149 -1.67 -38.66 -18.57
CA GLY A 149 -2.17 -39.20 -17.28
C GLY A 149 -1.80 -38.28 -16.11
N TYR A 150 -0.62 -37.67 -16.15
CA TYR A 150 -0.17 -36.71 -15.14
C TYR A 150 -0.92 -35.38 -15.24
N LEU A 151 -1.13 -34.88 -16.47
CA LEU A 151 -1.87 -33.64 -16.68
C LEU A 151 -3.31 -33.79 -16.22
N LYS A 152 -3.96 -34.94 -16.52
CA LYS A 152 -5.33 -35.23 -16.07
C LYS A 152 -5.46 -35.20 -14.53
N ILE A 153 -4.50 -35.81 -13.81
CA ILE A 153 -4.52 -35.81 -12.35
C ILE A 153 -4.24 -34.40 -11.81
N ALA A 154 -3.31 -33.66 -12.42
CA ALA A 154 -3.02 -32.30 -12.00
C ALA A 154 -4.24 -31.38 -12.16
N ASP A 155 -5.02 -31.55 -13.21
CA ASP A 155 -6.28 -30.85 -13.46
C ASP A 155 -7.36 -31.25 -12.43
N GLU A 156 -7.53 -32.56 -12.15
CA GLU A 156 -8.46 -33.07 -11.12
C GLU A 156 -8.13 -32.62 -9.69
N LEU A 157 -6.92 -32.15 -9.45
CA LEU A 157 -6.40 -31.66 -8.16
C LEU A 157 -6.22 -30.14 -8.14
N ASP A 158 -6.66 -29.41 -9.16
CA ASP A 158 -6.52 -27.96 -9.32
C ASP A 158 -5.06 -27.47 -9.25
N MET A 159 -4.09 -28.37 -9.54
CA MET A 159 -2.66 -28.04 -9.44
C MET A 159 -2.20 -27.09 -10.54
N THR A 160 -2.90 -27.04 -11.67
CA THR A 160 -2.57 -26.21 -12.82
C THR A 160 -3.31 -24.88 -12.85
N ASP A 161 -4.09 -24.59 -11.81
CA ASP A 161 -4.79 -23.32 -11.69
C ASP A 161 -3.80 -22.14 -11.73
N ASN A 162 -4.16 -21.11 -12.49
CA ASN A 162 -3.35 -19.91 -12.72
C ASN A 162 -2.01 -20.15 -13.44
N ILE A 163 -1.86 -21.30 -14.12
CA ILE A 163 -0.69 -21.62 -14.93
C ILE A 163 -1.10 -21.76 -16.40
N SER A 164 -0.41 -21.05 -17.28
CA SER A 164 -0.66 -21.18 -18.72
C SER A 164 -0.08 -22.48 -19.28
N LEU A 165 -0.93 -23.40 -19.71
CA LEU A 165 -0.54 -24.66 -20.33
C LEU A 165 0.00 -24.51 -21.77
N GLU A 166 -0.03 -23.32 -22.36
CA GLU A 166 0.53 -23.04 -23.68
C GLU A 166 2.07 -22.91 -23.66
N LYS A 167 2.64 -22.68 -22.49
CA LYS A 167 4.09 -22.58 -22.29
C LYS A 167 4.77 -23.95 -22.37
N SER A 168 5.90 -24.04 -23.05
CA SER A 168 6.69 -25.28 -23.09
C SER A 168 7.65 -25.42 -21.91
N LEU A 169 8.22 -24.30 -21.45
CA LEU A 169 9.17 -24.22 -20.35
C LEU A 169 8.58 -23.48 -19.14
N LEU A 170 9.00 -23.86 -17.96
CA LEU A 170 8.49 -23.33 -16.70
C LEU A 170 9.28 -22.10 -16.25
N SER A 171 8.58 -20.97 -16.01
CA SER A 171 9.16 -19.80 -15.35
C SER A 171 9.23 -20.01 -13.82
N PHE A 172 10.01 -19.18 -13.13
CA PHE A 172 10.08 -19.24 -11.67
C PHE A 172 8.73 -18.88 -11.03
N ALA A 173 7.99 -17.94 -11.60
CA ALA A 173 6.64 -17.62 -11.16
C ALA A 173 5.71 -18.83 -11.26
N ASP A 174 5.62 -19.47 -12.43
CA ASP A 174 4.78 -20.65 -12.63
C ASP A 174 5.22 -21.83 -11.75
N ALA A 175 6.54 -21.98 -11.50
CA ALA A 175 7.05 -22.99 -10.57
C ALA A 175 6.58 -22.76 -9.13
N CYS A 176 6.61 -21.52 -8.65
CA CYS A 176 6.11 -21.17 -7.32
C CYS A 176 4.60 -21.46 -7.19
N VAL A 177 3.80 -21.09 -8.20
CA VAL A 177 2.36 -21.36 -8.23
C VAL A 177 2.08 -22.87 -8.24
N LEU A 178 2.77 -23.63 -9.08
CA LEU A 178 2.61 -25.09 -9.16
C LEU A 178 2.92 -25.79 -7.82
N ILE A 179 4.00 -25.39 -7.15
CA ILE A 179 4.37 -25.95 -5.84
C ILE A 179 3.36 -25.52 -4.76
N ALA A 180 2.92 -24.26 -4.75
CA ALA A 180 1.92 -23.79 -3.80
C ALA A 180 0.56 -24.51 -3.96
N ASN A 181 0.16 -24.82 -5.19
CA ASN A 181 -1.03 -25.62 -5.48
C ASN A 181 -0.82 -27.07 -5.03
N MET A 182 0.34 -27.68 -5.34
CA MET A 182 0.70 -29.01 -4.89
C MET A 182 0.62 -29.16 -3.35
N LEU A 183 1.10 -28.17 -2.61
CA LEU A 183 1.09 -28.19 -1.14
C LEU A 183 -0.32 -28.33 -0.56
N LYS A 184 -1.35 -27.85 -1.24
CA LYS A 184 -2.76 -27.87 -0.84
C LYS A 184 -3.53 -29.05 -1.43
N SER A 185 -2.96 -29.79 -2.39
CA SER A 185 -3.61 -30.86 -3.12
C SER A 185 -3.62 -32.16 -2.34
N ASP A 186 -4.73 -32.91 -2.41
CA ASP A 186 -4.89 -34.19 -1.74
C ASP A 186 -3.86 -35.21 -2.22
N MET A 187 -3.33 -35.99 -1.28
CA MET A 187 -2.37 -37.06 -1.53
C MET A 187 -3.06 -38.37 -1.89
N CYS A 188 -2.31 -39.28 -2.46
CA CYS A 188 -2.76 -40.62 -2.79
C CYS A 188 -1.95 -41.69 -2.08
N VAL A 189 -2.64 -42.69 -1.55
CA VAL A 189 -2.02 -43.93 -1.04
C VAL A 189 -2.40 -45.10 -1.96
N VAL A 190 -1.41 -45.84 -2.40
CA VAL A 190 -1.61 -47.07 -3.15
C VAL A 190 -2.12 -48.16 -2.17
N THR A 191 -3.36 -48.61 -2.37
CA THR A 191 -4.02 -49.54 -1.47
C THR A 191 -3.89 -51.01 -1.88
N SER A 192 -3.68 -51.27 -3.19
CA SER A 192 -3.42 -52.64 -3.68
C SER A 192 -2.65 -52.63 -5.00
N ILE A 193 -1.78 -53.60 -5.17
CA ILE A 193 -1.04 -53.86 -6.40
C ILE A 193 -1.33 -55.28 -6.83
N SER A 194 -1.81 -55.48 -8.05
CA SER A 194 -1.96 -56.77 -8.68
C SER A 194 -1.29 -56.81 -10.04
N THR A 195 -1.14 -57.98 -10.65
CA THR A 195 -0.45 -58.15 -11.93
C THR A 195 -1.02 -57.30 -13.09
N ASN A 196 -2.26 -56.86 -12.98
CA ASN A 196 -2.95 -56.12 -14.03
C ASN A 196 -3.67 -54.84 -13.56
N SER A 197 -3.57 -54.51 -12.28
CA SER A 197 -4.21 -53.30 -11.73
C SER A 197 -3.49 -52.78 -10.49
N ILE A 198 -3.40 -51.45 -10.41
CA ILE A 198 -2.98 -50.72 -9.23
C ILE A 198 -4.20 -49.92 -8.77
N ALA A 199 -4.60 -50.11 -7.52
CA ALA A 199 -5.63 -49.27 -6.92
C ALA A 199 -4.96 -48.30 -5.95
N GLY A 200 -5.18 -47.01 -6.19
CA GLY A 200 -4.82 -45.96 -5.27
C GLY A 200 -6.09 -45.30 -4.75
N GLN A 201 -6.02 -44.79 -3.55
CA GLN A 201 -7.11 -44.07 -2.91
C GLN A 201 -6.65 -42.64 -2.62
N ARG A 202 -7.37 -41.68 -3.17
CA ARG A 202 -7.25 -40.28 -2.79
C ARG A 202 -7.60 -40.11 -1.31
N GLN A 203 -6.74 -39.47 -0.56
CA GLN A 203 -6.94 -39.17 0.84
C GLN A 203 -7.49 -37.76 0.98
N TYR A 204 -8.81 -37.62 1.01
CA TYR A 204 -9.44 -36.32 1.11
C TYR A 204 -9.03 -35.59 2.39
N GLY A 205 -8.57 -34.34 2.23
CA GLY A 205 -8.10 -33.48 3.33
C GLY A 205 -6.69 -33.79 3.84
N VAL A 206 -5.99 -34.78 3.24
CA VAL A 206 -4.57 -35.07 3.53
C VAL A 206 -3.72 -34.50 2.39
N CYS A 207 -3.00 -33.43 2.65
CA CYS A 207 -2.12 -32.77 1.71
C CYS A 207 -0.72 -32.58 2.32
N PRO A 208 0.31 -32.19 1.58
CA PRO A 208 1.64 -31.97 2.14
C PRO A 208 1.66 -31.01 3.35
N LEU A 209 0.81 -29.99 3.40
CA LEU A 209 0.71 -29.10 4.56
C LEU A 209 0.27 -29.83 5.83
N THR A 210 -0.70 -30.75 5.72
CA THR A 210 -1.18 -31.53 6.89
C THR A 210 -0.25 -32.69 7.22
N GLU A 211 0.24 -33.42 6.22
CA GLU A 211 1.02 -34.64 6.43
C GLU A 211 2.48 -34.36 6.81
N TYR A 212 3.13 -33.40 6.14
CA TYR A 212 4.57 -33.17 6.31
C TYR A 212 4.90 -31.94 7.15
N PHE A 213 4.04 -30.93 7.15
CA PHE A 213 4.22 -29.74 7.97
C PHE A 213 3.40 -29.77 9.25
N HIS A 214 2.51 -30.76 9.40
CA HIS A 214 1.67 -30.99 10.57
C HIS A 214 0.77 -29.80 10.90
N PHE A 215 0.26 -29.12 9.88
CA PHE A 215 -0.71 -28.05 10.05
C PHE A 215 -2.13 -28.62 10.02
N ASP A 216 -2.96 -28.10 10.92
CA ASP A 216 -4.39 -28.30 10.85
C ASP A 216 -5.06 -27.25 9.95
N LYS A 217 -6.17 -27.63 9.33
CA LYS A 217 -6.92 -26.80 8.37
C LYS A 217 -8.20 -26.25 9.00
N ILE A 218 -8.50 -24.98 8.74
CA ILE A 218 -9.78 -24.36 9.06
C ILE A 218 -10.29 -23.57 7.85
N GLU A 219 -11.62 -23.64 7.62
CA GLU A 219 -12.29 -22.91 6.55
C GLU A 219 -13.48 -22.14 7.10
N GLY A 220 -13.73 -20.96 6.56
CA GLY A 220 -14.88 -20.13 6.92
C GLY A 220 -14.67 -18.66 6.74
N ILE A 221 -15.67 -17.90 7.14
CA ILE A 221 -15.65 -16.44 7.09
C ILE A 221 -14.82 -15.90 8.25
N VAL A 222 -13.91 -14.97 7.96
CA VAL A 222 -13.16 -14.23 8.99
C VAL A 222 -14.08 -13.21 9.64
N LYS A 223 -14.44 -13.47 10.88
CA LYS A 223 -15.36 -12.61 11.66
C LYS A 223 -14.62 -11.58 12.51
N THR A 224 -13.39 -11.93 12.89
CA THR A 224 -12.51 -11.08 13.68
C THR A 224 -11.08 -11.31 13.24
N ALA A 225 -10.33 -10.24 13.12
CA ALA A 225 -8.92 -10.22 12.77
C ALA A 225 -8.23 -9.21 13.71
N GLY A 226 -7.68 -9.69 14.84
CA GLY A 226 -7.20 -8.83 15.89
C GLY A 226 -8.28 -7.87 16.40
N PHE A 227 -8.00 -6.59 16.41
CA PHE A 227 -8.97 -5.56 16.80
C PHE A 227 -10.04 -5.25 15.74
N ALA A 228 -9.82 -5.66 14.48
CA ALA A 228 -10.84 -5.52 13.44
C ALA A 228 -11.92 -6.60 13.59
N SER A 229 -13.20 -6.24 13.42
CA SER A 229 -14.31 -7.16 13.61
C SER A 229 -15.52 -6.78 12.78
N ILE A 230 -16.26 -7.79 12.27
CA ILE A 230 -17.58 -7.55 11.68
C ILE A 230 -18.64 -7.22 12.75
N PHE A 231 -18.35 -7.42 14.03
CA PHE A 231 -19.24 -7.11 15.13
C PHE A 231 -18.82 -5.83 15.85
N PRO A 232 -19.77 -4.98 16.30
CA PRO A 232 -19.46 -3.76 17.03
C PRO A 232 -18.87 -4.03 18.42
N ASP A 233 -19.29 -5.09 19.08
CA ASP A 233 -18.93 -5.44 20.47
C ASP A 233 -17.88 -6.56 20.51
N ASN A 234 -16.72 -6.35 19.87
CA ASN A 234 -15.65 -7.33 19.90
C ASN A 234 -14.67 -7.04 21.03
N ASN A 235 -14.38 -8.08 21.83
CA ASN A 235 -13.38 -8.08 22.89
C ASN A 235 -12.20 -9.00 22.53
N ALA A 236 -11.94 -9.25 21.24
CA ALA A 236 -10.81 -10.10 20.83
C ALA A 236 -9.47 -9.42 21.15
N ASP A 237 -8.51 -10.23 21.51
CA ASP A 237 -7.13 -9.80 21.71
C ASP A 237 -6.44 -9.50 20.37
N LYS A 238 -5.38 -8.72 20.41
CA LYS A 238 -4.65 -8.25 19.23
C LYS A 238 -4.18 -9.38 18.29
N GLU A 239 -3.91 -10.56 18.82
CA GLU A 239 -3.37 -11.71 18.08
C GLU A 239 -4.46 -12.71 17.72
N GLU A 240 -5.73 -12.45 18.04
CA GLU A 240 -6.82 -13.42 17.89
C GLU A 240 -7.54 -13.27 16.55
N PHE A 241 -7.71 -14.40 15.85
CA PHE A 241 -8.55 -14.54 14.68
C PHE A 241 -9.77 -15.40 14.97
N VAL A 242 -10.93 -15.01 14.46
CA VAL A 242 -12.12 -15.85 14.48
C VAL A 242 -12.52 -16.22 13.06
N ILE A 243 -12.31 -17.48 12.68
CA ILE A 243 -12.72 -18.03 11.39
C ILE A 243 -13.90 -18.98 11.61
N GLY A 244 -15.06 -18.65 11.02
CA GLY A 244 -16.30 -19.39 11.27
C GLY A 244 -16.72 -19.33 12.75
N SER A 245 -16.47 -20.41 13.50
CA SER A 245 -16.75 -20.49 14.94
C SER A 245 -15.49 -20.77 15.78
N ARG A 246 -14.34 -20.89 15.15
CA ARG A 246 -13.08 -21.23 15.82
C ARG A 246 -12.21 -20.00 16.02
N ARG A 247 -11.57 -19.92 17.19
CA ARG A 247 -10.54 -18.95 17.52
C ARG A 247 -9.17 -19.57 17.29
N VAL A 248 -8.29 -18.82 16.70
CA VAL A 248 -6.88 -19.16 16.43
C VAL A 248 -6.03 -17.91 16.57
N ASP A 249 -4.78 -18.07 16.92
CA ASP A 249 -3.83 -16.98 16.99
C ASP A 249 -3.30 -16.61 15.60
N CYS A 250 -3.03 -15.34 15.37
CA CYS A 250 -2.49 -14.87 14.10
C CYS A 250 -1.41 -13.81 14.33
N ASN A 251 -0.25 -14.01 13.72
CA ASN A 251 0.86 -13.07 13.72
C ASN A 251 1.07 -12.45 12.33
N VAL A 252 0.06 -12.52 11.45
CA VAL A 252 0.13 -11.95 10.11
C VAL A 252 -0.04 -10.44 10.21
N GLU A 253 0.91 -9.68 9.68
CA GLU A 253 0.74 -8.24 9.52
C GLU A 253 -0.37 -7.97 8.49
N ASP A 254 -1.12 -6.89 8.70
CA ASP A 254 -2.26 -6.50 7.84
C ASP A 254 -3.39 -7.56 7.79
N ASP A 255 -3.71 -8.07 8.94
CA ASP A 255 -4.72 -9.12 9.15
C ASP A 255 -6.14 -8.67 8.81
N ALA A 256 -6.47 -7.40 8.99
CA ALA A 256 -7.79 -6.81 8.71
C ALA A 256 -8.24 -6.95 7.24
N LYS A 257 -7.30 -7.18 6.30
CA LYS A 257 -7.65 -7.40 4.89
C LYS A 257 -8.52 -8.65 4.68
N PHE A 258 -8.36 -9.66 5.53
CA PHE A 258 -9.15 -10.90 5.44
C PHE A 258 -10.55 -10.78 6.07
N LEU A 259 -10.81 -9.71 6.81
CA LEU A 259 -12.08 -9.53 7.51
C LEU A 259 -13.26 -9.58 6.53
N GLY A 260 -14.24 -10.42 6.82
CA GLY A 260 -15.43 -10.63 6.00
C GLY A 260 -15.25 -11.64 4.85
N HIS A 261 -14.02 -11.96 4.46
CA HIS A 261 -13.74 -12.94 3.41
C HIS A 261 -13.93 -14.38 3.90
N ASN A 262 -14.33 -15.24 2.98
CA ASN A 262 -14.28 -16.69 3.17
C ASN A 262 -12.86 -17.15 2.86
N VAL A 263 -12.22 -17.78 3.84
CA VAL A 263 -10.80 -18.15 3.79
C VAL A 263 -10.59 -19.62 4.09
N THR A 264 -9.46 -20.15 3.61
CA THR A 264 -8.83 -21.35 4.12
C THR A 264 -7.53 -20.97 4.81
N ALA A 265 -7.37 -21.38 6.06
CA ALA A 265 -6.16 -21.16 6.82
C ALA A 265 -5.59 -22.47 7.35
N TRP A 266 -4.26 -22.53 7.47
CA TRP A 266 -3.53 -23.62 8.13
C TRP A 266 -2.82 -23.06 9.36
N TYR A 267 -2.96 -23.73 10.47
CA TYR A 267 -2.39 -23.36 11.77
C TYR A 267 -1.60 -24.52 12.36
N ASP A 268 -0.60 -24.19 13.17
CA ASP A 268 0.30 -25.14 13.79
C ASP A 268 -0.27 -25.73 15.11
N GLU A 269 0.51 -26.56 15.79
CA GLU A 269 0.17 -27.17 17.09
C GLU A 269 -0.06 -26.15 18.22
N ASN A 270 0.38 -24.91 18.06
CA ASN A 270 0.15 -23.81 18.99
C ASN A 270 -1.11 -23.01 18.64
N GLU A 271 -1.94 -23.50 17.71
CA GLU A 271 -3.12 -22.83 17.18
C GLU A 271 -2.80 -21.49 16.48
N THR A 272 -1.57 -21.29 15.98
CA THR A 272 -1.13 -20.06 15.30
C THR A 272 -1.21 -20.24 13.79
N ILE A 273 -1.91 -19.32 13.10
CA ILE A 273 -2.01 -19.31 11.63
C ILE A 273 -0.62 -19.15 11.02
N GLN A 274 -0.25 -20.10 10.17
CA GLN A 274 0.96 -20.09 9.36
C GLN A 274 0.69 -19.65 7.93
N LEU A 275 -0.46 -20.02 7.37
CA LEU A 275 -0.88 -19.68 6.02
C LEU A 275 -2.37 -19.37 6.00
N ILE A 276 -2.78 -18.37 5.20
CA ILE A 276 -4.17 -18.00 5.00
C ILE A 276 -4.40 -17.53 3.55
N TYR A 277 -5.49 -17.97 2.94
CA TYR A 277 -5.87 -17.65 1.56
C TYR A 277 -7.35 -17.34 1.48
N VAL A 278 -7.71 -16.35 0.66
CA VAL A 278 -9.11 -16.11 0.29
C VAL A 278 -9.53 -17.21 -0.68
N ASN A 279 -10.66 -17.86 -0.42
CA ASN A 279 -11.15 -18.96 -1.24
C ASN A 279 -11.65 -18.46 -2.60
N SER A 280 -11.30 -19.18 -3.68
CA SER A 280 -11.86 -18.96 -5.01
C SER A 280 -13.36 -19.28 -5.02
N GLY A 281 -14.15 -18.54 -5.82
CA GLY A 281 -15.61 -18.74 -5.90
C GLY A 281 -16.42 -17.77 -5.04
N TYR A 282 -15.78 -16.99 -4.21
CA TYR A 282 -16.36 -15.88 -3.46
C TYR A 282 -15.88 -14.57 -4.10
N SER A 283 -16.79 -13.62 -4.32
CA SER A 283 -16.44 -12.38 -5.02
C SER A 283 -16.31 -11.21 -4.07
N SER A 284 -15.38 -10.32 -4.37
CA SER A 284 -15.34 -8.99 -3.76
C SER A 284 -15.14 -7.93 -4.83
N VAL A 285 -15.62 -6.72 -4.54
CA VAL A 285 -15.45 -5.56 -5.40
C VAL A 285 -15.21 -4.32 -4.55
N ILE A 286 -14.25 -3.50 -4.95
CA ILE A 286 -13.98 -2.21 -4.32
C ILE A 286 -14.59 -1.13 -5.21
N ILE A 287 -15.38 -0.24 -4.59
CA ILE A 287 -15.99 0.93 -5.23
C ILE A 287 -15.60 2.19 -4.49
N ASN A 288 -15.44 3.30 -5.21
CA ASN A 288 -15.19 4.59 -4.59
C ASN A 288 -16.49 5.22 -4.10
N GLY A 289 -16.49 5.81 -2.92
CA GLY A 289 -17.66 6.49 -2.38
C GLY A 289 -18.19 7.63 -3.25
N SER A 290 -17.30 8.27 -4.04
CA SER A 290 -17.69 9.32 -4.99
C SER A 290 -18.44 8.81 -6.23
N GLU A 291 -18.43 7.50 -6.50
CA GLU A 291 -19.13 6.86 -7.62
C GLU A 291 -20.54 6.40 -7.25
N ILE A 292 -20.86 6.37 -5.95
CA ILE A 292 -22.17 5.94 -5.46
C ILE A 292 -23.16 7.08 -5.64
N GLU A 293 -24.17 6.85 -6.48
CA GLU A 293 -25.24 7.82 -6.73
C GLU A 293 -26.46 7.62 -5.83
N ASP A 294 -26.77 6.35 -5.55
CA ASP A 294 -27.98 6.00 -4.81
C ASP A 294 -27.83 4.67 -4.07
N TYR A 295 -28.50 4.60 -2.92
CA TYR A 295 -28.68 3.37 -2.17
C TYR A 295 -30.16 3.19 -1.81
N GLU A 296 -30.80 2.21 -2.39
CA GLU A 296 -32.20 1.90 -2.14
C GLU A 296 -32.45 0.38 -2.15
N ASN A 297 -33.29 -0.10 -1.23
CA ASN A 297 -33.72 -1.49 -1.20
C ASN A 297 -32.58 -2.52 -1.27
N TYR A 298 -31.53 -2.32 -0.47
CA TYR A 298 -30.32 -3.16 -0.44
C TYR A 298 -29.55 -3.18 -1.78
N THR A 299 -29.64 -2.12 -2.57
CA THR A 299 -28.96 -2.00 -3.85
C THR A 299 -28.20 -0.70 -3.92
N ILE A 300 -26.90 -0.80 -4.17
CA ILE A 300 -26.01 0.33 -4.45
C ILE A 300 -26.02 0.55 -5.96
N SER A 301 -26.28 1.78 -6.39
CA SER A 301 -26.25 2.21 -7.79
C SER A 301 -25.05 3.12 -8.03
N LEU A 302 -24.25 2.79 -9.05
CA LEU A 302 -23.11 3.59 -9.51
C LEU A 302 -23.41 4.09 -10.92
N TYR A 303 -22.97 5.30 -11.24
CA TYR A 303 -23.00 5.81 -12.59
C TYR A 303 -21.60 5.78 -13.22
N ASP A 304 -21.48 5.05 -14.30
CA ASP A 304 -20.28 5.04 -15.16
C ASP A 304 -20.47 6.06 -16.28
N ALA A 305 -19.90 7.26 -16.11
CA ALA A 305 -20.02 8.36 -17.05
C ALA A 305 -19.38 8.06 -18.42
N GLU A 306 -18.36 7.18 -18.47
CA GLU A 306 -17.68 6.83 -19.72
C GLU A 306 -18.56 5.91 -20.59
N ARG A 307 -19.34 5.04 -19.95
CA ARG A 307 -20.19 4.05 -20.62
C ARG A 307 -21.66 4.44 -20.68
N ASP A 308 -22.02 5.56 -20.04
CA ASP A 308 -23.42 6.00 -19.86
C ASP A 308 -24.32 4.85 -19.34
N LYS A 309 -23.83 4.17 -18.30
CA LYS A 309 -24.49 3.00 -17.70
C LYS A 309 -24.54 3.09 -16.18
N VAL A 310 -25.64 2.61 -15.63
CA VAL A 310 -25.80 2.40 -14.19
C VAL A 310 -25.36 0.99 -13.83
N GLY A 311 -24.28 0.88 -13.06
CA GLY A 311 -23.89 -0.36 -12.39
C GLY A 311 -24.76 -0.56 -11.14
N ARG A 312 -25.09 -1.82 -10.80
CA ARG A 312 -25.85 -2.15 -9.59
C ARG A 312 -25.25 -3.30 -8.84
N TYR A 313 -25.10 -3.13 -7.52
CA TYR A 313 -24.61 -4.13 -6.60
C TYR A 313 -25.66 -4.43 -5.55
N SER A 314 -26.10 -5.69 -5.45
CA SER A 314 -27.15 -6.09 -4.50
C SER A 314 -26.53 -6.62 -3.21
N LEU A 315 -26.96 -6.09 -2.08
CA LEU A 315 -26.57 -6.58 -0.76
C LEU A 315 -27.54 -7.66 -0.27
N SER A 316 -27.06 -8.55 0.57
CA SER A 316 -27.88 -9.45 1.37
C SER A 316 -28.76 -8.63 2.33
N ARG A 317 -29.96 -9.12 2.65
CA ARG A 317 -30.84 -8.44 3.61
C ARG A 317 -30.27 -8.42 5.04
N SER A 318 -29.35 -9.32 5.30
CA SER A 318 -28.66 -9.48 6.58
C SER A 318 -27.18 -9.08 6.49
N TYR A 319 -26.84 -8.19 5.54
CA TYR A 319 -25.45 -7.74 5.40
C TYR A 319 -24.92 -7.10 6.70
N THR A 320 -23.62 -7.23 6.89
CA THR A 320 -22.90 -6.59 7.98
C THR A 320 -22.13 -5.39 7.44
N PHE A 321 -22.21 -4.25 8.11
CA PHE A 321 -21.46 -3.06 7.77
C PHE A 321 -20.29 -2.87 8.72
N VAL A 322 -19.11 -2.71 8.18
CA VAL A 322 -17.85 -2.48 8.91
C VAL A 322 -17.32 -1.10 8.53
N LYS A 323 -17.17 -0.21 9.49
CA LYS A 323 -16.63 1.13 9.26
C LYS A 323 -15.27 1.24 9.93
N ASN A 324 -14.24 1.51 9.11
CA ASN A 324 -12.87 1.65 9.59
C ASN A 324 -12.48 0.52 10.56
N GLY A 325 -12.61 -0.74 10.11
CA GLY A 325 -12.19 -1.92 10.84
C GLY A 325 -13.16 -2.46 11.90
N ARG A 326 -14.27 -1.77 12.22
CA ARG A 326 -15.22 -2.22 13.25
C ARG A 326 -16.65 -2.29 12.74
N GLY A 327 -17.38 -3.32 13.19
CA GLY A 327 -18.81 -3.46 12.91
C GLY A 327 -19.56 -2.21 13.34
N TYR A 328 -20.48 -1.78 12.51
CA TYR A 328 -21.19 -0.50 12.67
C TYR A 328 -22.67 -0.64 12.30
N ALA A 329 -23.53 -0.05 13.09
CA ALA A 329 -24.96 0.05 12.78
C ALA A 329 -25.19 1.24 11.83
N ASN A 330 -25.12 0.97 10.52
CA ASN A 330 -25.21 2.00 9.49
C ASN A 330 -26.64 2.46 9.20
N SER A 331 -26.74 3.67 8.65
CA SER A 331 -27.92 4.21 7.97
C SER A 331 -27.70 4.21 6.45
N ASP A 332 -28.76 4.50 5.67
CA ASP A 332 -28.63 4.62 4.21
C ASP A 332 -27.68 5.77 3.81
N GLU A 333 -27.59 6.82 4.63
CA GLU A 333 -26.70 7.97 4.42
C GLU A 333 -25.21 7.60 4.47
N ASP A 334 -24.83 6.53 5.17
CA ASP A 334 -23.44 6.09 5.26
C ASP A 334 -22.89 5.58 3.92
N PHE A 335 -23.76 5.21 2.96
CA PHE A 335 -23.36 4.89 1.59
C PHE A 335 -23.17 6.14 0.72
N LEU A 336 -23.79 7.27 1.08
CA LEU A 336 -23.85 8.48 0.27
C LEU A 336 -22.89 9.58 0.74
N VAL A 337 -21.81 9.19 1.41
CA VAL A 337 -20.82 10.16 1.94
C VAL A 337 -20.01 10.88 0.85
N GLY A 338 -19.96 10.34 -0.37
CA GLY A 338 -19.29 10.95 -1.53
C GLY A 338 -17.76 10.85 -1.52
N TYR A 339 -17.16 10.13 -0.60
CA TYR A 339 -15.71 9.90 -0.49
C TYR A 339 -15.41 8.59 0.23
N GLY A 340 -14.11 8.23 0.32
CA GLY A 340 -13.68 6.95 0.86
C GLY A 340 -13.87 5.80 -0.12
N SER A 341 -13.75 4.57 0.37
CA SER A 341 -13.91 3.35 -0.42
C SER A 341 -14.77 2.33 0.29
N PHE A 342 -15.48 1.53 -0.50
CA PHE A 342 -16.33 0.45 -0.01
C PHE A 342 -15.90 -0.85 -0.66
N GLU A 343 -15.49 -1.82 0.12
CA GLU A 343 -15.28 -3.19 -0.32
C GLU A 343 -16.55 -4.00 -0.03
N LEU A 344 -17.18 -4.49 -1.08
CA LEU A 344 -18.37 -5.35 -1.00
C LEU A 344 -17.91 -6.80 -1.14
N ILE A 345 -18.26 -7.66 -0.20
CA ILE A 345 -17.81 -9.04 -0.13
C ILE A 345 -19.01 -9.98 -0.14
N ASP A 346 -19.07 -10.87 -1.12
CA ASP A 346 -19.94 -12.03 -1.19
C ASP A 346 -19.23 -13.18 -0.48
N SER A 347 -19.59 -13.44 0.76
CA SER A 347 -18.88 -14.37 1.64
C SER A 347 -19.45 -15.79 1.63
N ASP A 348 -20.65 -15.98 1.06
CA ASP A 348 -21.33 -17.30 1.00
C ASP A 348 -21.55 -17.81 -0.46
N GLY A 349 -21.22 -16.98 -1.47
CA GLY A 349 -21.27 -17.37 -2.90
C GLY A 349 -22.67 -17.30 -3.52
N ASP A 350 -23.63 -16.61 -2.89
CA ASP A 350 -25.01 -16.47 -3.40
C ASP A 350 -25.17 -15.32 -4.43
N ARG A 351 -24.09 -14.59 -4.71
CA ARG A 351 -23.97 -13.42 -5.59
C ARG A 351 -24.64 -12.17 -5.03
N LYS A 352 -24.85 -12.10 -3.74
CA LYS A 352 -25.17 -10.89 -3.01
C LYS A 352 -24.07 -10.61 -2.00
N PHE A 353 -23.82 -9.37 -1.74
CA PHE A 353 -22.75 -9.01 -0.83
C PHE A 353 -23.25 -9.02 0.62
N ASP A 354 -22.56 -9.81 1.46
CA ASP A 354 -22.91 -10.02 2.86
C ASP A 354 -22.16 -9.12 3.81
N VAL A 355 -20.98 -8.64 3.39
CA VAL A 355 -20.15 -7.75 4.18
C VAL A 355 -19.81 -6.51 3.35
N VAL A 356 -19.99 -5.35 3.95
CA VAL A 356 -19.60 -4.05 3.40
C VAL A 356 -18.52 -3.48 4.31
N LYS A 357 -17.29 -3.35 3.81
CA LYS A 357 -16.20 -2.66 4.51
C LYS A 357 -16.08 -1.24 3.97
N ALA A 358 -16.45 -0.25 4.77
CA ALA A 358 -16.35 1.16 4.45
C ALA A 358 -15.08 1.76 5.09
N ASN A 359 -14.15 2.21 4.26
CA ASN A 359 -12.95 2.93 4.68
C ASN A 359 -13.17 4.42 4.45
N ILE A 360 -13.61 5.11 5.49
CA ILE A 360 -13.99 6.53 5.46
C ILE A 360 -12.88 7.36 6.11
N PRO A 361 -12.09 8.10 5.32
CA PRO A 361 -10.95 8.84 5.82
C PRO A 361 -11.36 10.10 6.59
N GLN A 362 -10.59 10.42 7.62
CA GLN A 362 -10.54 11.72 8.29
C GLN A 362 -9.15 12.32 8.05
N TYR A 363 -9.07 13.63 7.87
CA TYR A 363 -7.80 14.27 7.55
C TYR A 363 -7.39 15.28 8.62
N MET A 364 -6.11 15.30 8.95
CA MET A 364 -5.51 16.25 9.89
C MET A 364 -4.24 16.87 9.31
N VAL A 365 -3.98 18.13 9.67
CA VAL A 365 -2.67 18.78 9.45
C VAL A 365 -2.00 18.96 10.80
N VAL A 366 -0.89 18.28 11.00
CA VAL A 366 -0.19 18.24 12.29
C VAL A 366 0.35 19.62 12.67
N SER A 367 -0.12 20.19 13.77
CA SER A 367 0.47 21.38 14.38
C SER A 367 1.54 21.02 15.38
N SER A 368 1.25 20.08 16.28
CA SER A 368 2.16 19.61 17.32
C SER A 368 1.81 18.18 17.74
N LYS A 369 2.68 17.57 18.55
CA LYS A 369 2.47 16.25 19.13
C LYS A 369 2.95 16.22 20.58
N ASP A 370 2.28 15.40 21.39
CA ASP A 370 2.72 15.06 22.74
C ASP A 370 3.01 13.56 22.80
N LEU A 371 4.29 13.22 22.97
CA LEU A 371 4.74 11.84 23.01
C LEU A 371 4.36 11.12 24.31
N HIS A 372 4.13 11.85 25.40
CA HIS A 372 3.73 11.25 26.66
C HIS A 372 2.26 10.81 26.66
N SER A 373 1.39 11.66 26.18
CA SER A 373 -0.05 11.33 26.00
C SER A 373 -0.36 10.66 24.67
N GLN A 374 0.67 10.41 23.82
CA GLN A 374 0.53 9.84 22.49
C GLN A 374 -0.51 10.57 21.61
N THR A 375 -0.55 11.90 21.73
CA THR A 375 -1.58 12.74 21.10
C THR A 375 -1.00 13.59 19.99
N ILE A 376 -1.71 13.68 18.89
CA ILE A 376 -1.46 14.61 17.79
C ILE A 376 -2.51 15.71 17.83
N TYR A 377 -2.08 16.94 17.61
CA TYR A 377 -2.92 18.12 17.55
C TYR A 377 -2.96 18.64 16.10
N ASP A 378 -4.16 18.96 15.63
CA ASP A 378 -4.41 19.58 14.33
C ASP A 378 -4.36 21.11 14.42
N ASN A 379 -4.03 21.77 13.32
CA ASN A 379 -4.11 23.22 13.20
C ASN A 379 -5.54 23.77 13.38
N GLY A 380 -6.57 22.95 13.15
CA GLY A 380 -7.98 23.30 13.36
C GLY A 380 -8.45 23.15 14.81
N GLY A 381 -7.57 22.79 15.76
CA GLY A 381 -7.88 22.68 17.19
C GLY A 381 -8.45 21.32 17.61
N THR A 382 -8.50 20.34 16.71
CA THR A 382 -8.84 18.95 17.06
C THR A 382 -7.59 18.18 17.49
N SER A 383 -7.81 17.06 18.19
CA SER A 383 -6.71 16.18 18.59
C SER A 383 -7.10 14.72 18.50
N VAL A 384 -6.13 13.86 18.26
CA VAL A 384 -6.30 12.41 18.17
C VAL A 384 -5.21 11.71 18.97
N VAL A 385 -5.63 10.75 19.79
CA VAL A 385 -4.72 9.86 20.52
C VAL A 385 -4.38 8.68 19.61
N LEU A 386 -3.10 8.47 19.33
CA LEU A 386 -2.57 7.37 18.52
C LEU A 386 -1.78 6.42 19.43
N LYS A 387 -2.47 5.52 20.10
CA LYS A 387 -1.85 4.56 21.03
C LYS A 387 -2.10 3.13 20.58
N ASN A 388 -1.11 2.28 20.79
CA ASN A 388 -1.16 0.85 20.55
C ASN A 388 -0.89 0.12 21.88
N GLU A 389 -1.92 0.05 22.72
CA GLU A 389 -1.93 -0.53 24.07
C GLU A 389 -3.06 -1.54 24.18
N ASP A 390 -3.16 -2.22 25.33
CA ASP A 390 -4.25 -3.16 25.60
C ASP A 390 -5.62 -2.51 25.36
N GLY A 391 -6.39 -3.11 24.46
CA GLY A 391 -7.71 -2.63 24.04
C GLY A 391 -7.71 -1.59 22.91
N TYR A 392 -6.55 -1.17 22.40
CA TYR A 392 -6.45 -0.22 21.31
C TYR A 392 -5.43 -0.68 20.27
N TYR A 393 -5.83 -0.66 19.02
CA TYR A 393 -4.95 -0.87 17.87
C TYR A 393 -4.67 0.46 17.18
N CYS A 394 -3.38 0.74 16.97
CA CYS A 394 -2.97 1.87 16.16
C CYS A 394 -1.76 1.48 15.32
N ARG A 395 -1.91 1.56 14.00
CA ARG A 395 -0.84 1.43 13.02
C ARG A 395 -0.58 2.79 12.41
N ILE A 396 0.70 3.19 12.40
CA ILE A 396 1.13 4.45 11.81
C ILE A 396 2.11 4.12 10.70
N GLU A 397 1.79 4.55 9.49
CA GLU A 397 2.60 4.32 8.30
C GLU A 397 2.88 5.62 7.57
N LYS A 398 3.95 5.65 6.80
CA LYS A 398 4.30 6.76 5.93
C LYS A 398 4.50 6.26 4.51
N SER A 399 3.90 6.95 3.54
CA SER A 399 4.17 6.71 2.13
C SER A 399 5.59 7.18 1.79
N ASP A 400 6.40 6.30 1.19
CA ASP A 400 7.69 6.65 0.62
C ASP A 400 7.53 7.29 -0.78
N LYS A 401 8.66 7.64 -1.41
CA LYS A 401 8.66 8.25 -2.75
C LYS A 401 8.17 7.33 -3.87
N ASN A 402 8.11 6.03 -3.61
CA ASN A 402 7.69 5.01 -4.57
C ASN A 402 6.23 4.60 -4.36
N GLY A 403 5.55 5.21 -3.38
CA GLY A 403 4.18 4.85 -3.01
C GLY A 403 4.09 3.65 -2.06
N THR A 404 5.23 3.13 -1.56
CA THR A 404 5.26 2.06 -0.57
C THR A 404 5.01 2.65 0.83
N TYR A 405 4.18 1.98 1.61
CA TYR A 405 3.91 2.36 3.00
C TYR A 405 4.89 1.64 3.93
N VAL A 406 5.51 2.39 4.82
CA VAL A 406 6.46 1.86 5.79
C VAL A 406 6.01 2.24 7.21
N PRO A 407 6.05 1.31 8.17
CA PRO A 407 5.72 1.62 9.55
C PRO A 407 6.66 2.68 10.12
N ILE A 408 6.10 3.64 10.83
CA ILE A 408 6.85 4.68 11.54
C ILE A 408 6.33 4.84 12.98
N SER A 409 7.11 5.50 13.81
CA SER A 409 6.69 5.86 15.18
C SER A 409 6.03 7.24 15.22
N LEU A 410 5.27 7.49 16.30
CA LEU A 410 4.69 8.82 16.56
C LEU A 410 5.78 9.92 16.61
N SER A 411 6.99 9.58 17.07
CA SER A 411 8.11 10.53 17.14
C SER A 411 8.57 11.01 15.75
N ASP A 412 8.35 10.23 14.70
CA ASP A 412 8.81 10.54 13.35
C ASP A 412 7.87 11.50 12.60
N ILE A 413 6.65 11.68 13.09
CA ILE A 413 5.66 12.60 12.51
C ILE A 413 6.10 14.05 12.72
N LYS A 414 6.11 14.85 11.68
CA LYS A 414 6.55 16.26 11.71
C LYS A 414 5.36 17.21 11.75
N SER A 415 5.56 18.41 12.32
CA SER A 415 4.62 19.51 12.14
C SER A 415 4.51 19.85 10.65
N GLY A 416 3.30 20.10 10.16
CA GLY A 416 2.98 20.31 8.76
C GLY A 416 2.73 19.04 7.95
N SER A 417 2.96 17.83 8.51
CA SER A 417 2.54 16.58 7.85
C SER A 417 1.01 16.49 7.79
N VAL A 418 0.51 15.88 6.73
CA VAL A 418 -0.90 15.48 6.63
C VAL A 418 -1.04 14.05 7.12
N ILE A 419 -2.07 13.80 7.92
CA ILE A 419 -2.42 12.45 8.35
C ILE A 419 -3.81 12.11 7.82
N THR A 420 -3.90 11.00 7.10
CA THR A 420 -5.16 10.34 6.75
C THR A 420 -5.44 9.29 7.82
N LEU A 421 -6.57 9.41 8.50
CA LEU A 421 -6.99 8.54 9.59
C LEU A 421 -8.19 7.70 9.18
N TYR A 422 -8.07 6.40 9.29
CA TYR A 422 -9.18 5.45 9.26
C TYR A 422 -9.41 4.98 10.69
N ARG A 423 -10.36 5.61 11.38
CA ARG A 423 -10.61 5.37 12.79
C ARG A 423 -12.03 4.94 13.03
N SER A 424 -12.21 3.85 13.78
CA SER A 424 -13.52 3.38 14.22
C SER A 424 -14.18 4.37 15.19
N ASP A 425 -15.52 4.33 15.26
CA ASP A 425 -16.30 5.26 16.10
C ASP A 425 -16.05 5.03 17.61
N ASP A 426 -15.71 3.80 18.02
CA ASP A 426 -15.29 3.45 19.38
C ASP A 426 -13.83 3.81 19.70
N ASN A 427 -13.06 4.26 18.71
CA ASN A 427 -11.65 4.60 18.77
C ASN A 427 -10.71 3.41 19.13
N MET A 428 -11.18 2.18 19.09
CA MET A 428 -10.36 1.01 19.41
C MET A 428 -9.51 0.55 18.24
N TYR A 429 -9.88 0.93 17.01
CA TYR A 429 -9.13 0.63 15.81
C TYR A 429 -8.77 1.92 15.07
N THR A 430 -7.48 2.12 14.78
CA THR A 430 -6.97 3.29 14.07
C THR A 430 -5.84 2.91 13.12
N GLU A 431 -5.98 3.28 11.87
CA GLU A 431 -4.89 3.30 10.90
C GLU A 431 -4.60 4.75 10.51
N ALA A 432 -3.35 5.14 10.58
CA ALA A 432 -2.89 6.49 10.30
C ALA A 432 -1.84 6.47 9.19
N VAL A 433 -2.12 7.12 8.08
CA VAL A 433 -1.17 7.26 6.97
C VAL A 433 -0.65 8.68 6.91
N VAL A 434 0.65 8.82 7.09
CA VAL A 434 1.34 10.12 7.11
C VAL A 434 1.88 10.47 5.74
N SER A 435 1.53 11.65 5.26
CA SER A 435 2.04 12.24 4.02
C SER A 435 2.83 13.52 4.31
N GLU A 436 3.98 13.65 3.68
CA GLU A 436 4.77 14.89 3.63
C GLU A 436 4.81 15.45 2.20
N LYS A 437 3.84 15.08 1.35
CA LYS A 437 3.76 15.54 -0.03
C LYS A 437 3.37 17.01 -0.07
N ILE A 438 4.18 17.82 -0.76
CA ILE A 438 3.96 19.27 -0.94
C ILE A 438 4.10 19.59 -2.42
N ILE A 439 3.10 20.30 -2.97
CA ILE A 439 3.17 20.86 -4.32
C ILE A 439 3.30 22.37 -4.20
N THR A 440 4.26 22.94 -4.92
CA THR A 440 4.44 24.40 -5.03
C THR A 440 4.20 24.81 -6.47
N ALA A 441 3.06 25.40 -6.75
CA ALA A 441 2.72 25.87 -8.09
C ALA A 441 1.59 26.92 -8.05
N SER A 442 1.34 27.59 -9.19
CA SER A 442 0.29 28.60 -9.30
C SER A 442 -1.08 27.95 -9.51
N LEU A 443 -2.09 28.51 -8.84
CA LEU A 443 -3.48 28.15 -9.04
C LEU A 443 -3.98 28.72 -10.38
N ARG A 444 -4.51 27.85 -11.25
CA ARG A 444 -5.10 28.25 -12.53
C ARG A 444 -6.62 28.31 -12.51
N GLU A 445 -7.23 27.24 -12.02
CA GLU A 445 -8.69 27.11 -11.97
C GLU A 445 -9.11 26.47 -10.64
N MET A 446 -10.35 26.67 -10.26
CA MET A 446 -10.94 26.15 -9.04
C MET A 446 -12.39 25.79 -9.31
N THR A 447 -12.78 24.59 -8.91
CA THR A 447 -14.16 24.12 -8.87
C THR A 447 -14.63 24.00 -7.42
N GLN A 448 -15.77 23.40 -7.20
CA GLN A 448 -16.30 23.19 -5.85
C GLN A 448 -15.50 22.13 -5.06
N ASP A 449 -14.86 21.19 -5.75
CA ASP A 449 -14.20 20.01 -5.19
C ASP A 449 -12.80 19.74 -5.76
N SER A 450 -12.31 20.59 -6.67
CA SER A 450 -10.99 20.43 -7.27
C SER A 450 -10.27 21.75 -7.53
N LEU A 451 -8.95 21.69 -7.62
CA LEU A 451 -8.06 22.79 -7.98
C LEU A 451 -7.17 22.37 -9.15
N ILE A 452 -7.07 23.20 -10.19
CA ILE A 452 -6.06 23.05 -11.24
C ILE A 452 -4.82 23.83 -10.84
N ILE A 453 -3.76 23.11 -10.51
CA ILE A 453 -2.50 23.62 -10.00
C ILE A 453 -1.42 23.31 -11.04
N GLY A 454 -0.84 24.38 -11.61
CA GLY A 454 0.00 24.21 -12.81
C GLY A 454 -0.84 23.70 -13.98
N ASP A 455 -0.59 22.46 -14.41
CA ASP A 455 -1.32 21.79 -15.50
C ASP A 455 -2.05 20.52 -15.03
N VAL A 456 -2.14 20.30 -13.71
CA VAL A 456 -2.71 19.09 -13.11
C VAL A 456 -3.91 19.44 -12.25
N GLU A 457 -4.99 18.66 -12.41
CA GLU A 457 -6.16 18.73 -11.56
C GLU A 457 -5.95 17.87 -10.32
N TYR A 458 -6.24 18.45 -9.14
CA TYR A 458 -6.21 17.78 -7.84
C TYR A 458 -7.56 17.93 -7.17
N LYS A 459 -8.12 16.83 -6.69
CA LYS A 459 -9.31 16.87 -5.84
C LYS A 459 -8.97 17.44 -4.46
N THR A 460 -9.91 18.12 -3.85
CA THR A 460 -9.81 18.54 -2.45
C THR A 460 -10.51 17.51 -1.57
N ASN A 461 -10.06 17.34 -0.33
CA ASN A 461 -10.73 16.48 0.63
C ASN A 461 -11.59 17.29 1.63
N SER A 462 -12.31 16.59 2.51
CA SER A 462 -13.25 17.20 3.47
C SER A 462 -12.59 18.18 4.46
N ARG A 463 -11.27 18.13 4.63
CA ARG A 463 -10.52 19.05 5.50
C ARG A 463 -10.17 20.36 4.81
N PHE A 464 -10.21 20.42 3.47
CA PHE A 464 -9.84 21.62 2.73
C PHE A 464 -10.98 22.64 2.78
N THR A 465 -10.76 23.76 3.46
CA THR A 465 -11.73 24.85 3.63
C THR A 465 -11.19 26.21 3.18
N ASP A 466 -9.99 26.25 2.62
CA ASP A 466 -9.25 27.49 2.32
C ASP A 466 -9.58 28.09 0.94
N PHE A 467 -10.73 27.75 0.34
CA PHE A 467 -11.12 28.24 -0.99
C PHE A 467 -11.16 29.78 -1.09
N ASP A 468 -11.61 30.44 -0.03
CA ASP A 468 -11.71 31.90 0.06
C ASP A 468 -10.35 32.60 0.20
N LYS A 469 -9.30 31.85 0.55
CA LYS A 469 -7.92 32.36 0.65
C LYS A 469 -7.14 32.25 -0.66
N LEU A 470 -7.72 31.61 -1.67
CA LEU A 470 -7.07 31.33 -2.93
C LEU A 470 -7.36 32.42 -3.96
N THR A 471 -6.33 32.84 -4.69
CA THR A 471 -6.41 33.78 -5.80
C THR A 471 -5.75 33.19 -7.04
N PHE A 472 -6.41 33.29 -8.18
CA PHE A 472 -5.89 32.79 -9.46
C PHE A 472 -4.56 33.45 -9.84
N GLY A 473 -3.64 32.65 -10.36
CA GLY A 473 -2.31 33.11 -10.78
C GLY A 473 -1.28 33.21 -9.65
N TYR A 474 -1.70 33.03 -8.39
CA TYR A 474 -0.78 33.05 -7.27
C TYR A 474 -0.20 31.64 -7.02
N THR A 475 1.04 31.61 -6.55
CA THR A 475 1.75 30.37 -6.20
C THR A 475 1.53 30.05 -4.72
N TYR A 476 1.08 28.83 -4.46
CA TYR A 476 0.85 28.31 -3.12
C TYR A 476 1.65 27.04 -2.89
N LYS A 477 1.88 26.70 -1.62
CA LYS A 477 2.34 25.39 -1.18
C LYS A 477 1.13 24.61 -0.70
N PHE A 478 0.73 23.59 -1.46
CA PHE A 478 -0.39 22.74 -1.12
C PHE A 478 0.10 21.49 -0.40
N LEU A 479 -0.53 21.18 0.72
CA LEU A 479 -0.28 19.94 1.47
C LEU A 479 -1.24 18.86 0.97
N LEU A 480 -0.69 17.71 0.60
CA LEU A 480 -1.46 16.59 0.07
C LEU A 480 -1.53 15.45 1.07
N ALA A 481 -2.69 14.82 1.13
CA ALA A 481 -2.89 13.55 1.82
C ALA A 481 -2.21 12.39 1.07
N ALA A 482 -2.26 11.20 1.63
CA ALA A 482 -1.66 10.01 1.03
C ALA A 482 -2.32 9.62 -0.30
N ASP A 483 -3.62 9.89 -0.43
CA ASP A 483 -4.45 9.70 -1.63
C ASP A 483 -4.33 10.82 -2.67
N ASP A 484 -3.31 11.68 -2.54
CA ASP A 484 -3.04 12.83 -3.41
C ASP A 484 -4.13 13.92 -3.42
N THR A 485 -5.09 13.89 -2.48
CA THR A 485 -6.05 14.97 -2.32
C THR A 485 -5.45 16.16 -1.57
N ILE A 486 -5.85 17.37 -1.93
CA ILE A 486 -5.39 18.59 -1.25
C ILE A 486 -6.12 18.72 0.09
N THR A 487 -5.34 18.85 1.16
CA THR A 487 -5.84 18.93 2.54
C THR A 487 -5.78 20.36 3.11
N ALA A 488 -4.77 21.12 2.74
CA ALA A 488 -4.57 22.48 3.21
C ALA A 488 -3.58 23.25 2.32
N ILE A 489 -3.56 24.55 2.45
CA ILE A 489 -2.42 25.37 2.01
C ILE A 489 -1.46 25.56 3.17
N MET A 490 -0.16 25.45 2.91
CA MET A 490 0.84 25.80 3.88
C MET A 490 0.86 27.33 3.99
N THR A 491 0.30 27.84 5.07
CA THR A 491 0.52 29.24 5.41
C THR A 491 1.99 29.40 5.79
N PRO A 492 2.70 30.36 5.18
CA PRO A 492 4.06 30.65 5.61
C PRO A 492 4.08 30.93 7.10
N ASN A 493 5.08 30.38 7.81
CA ASN A 493 5.19 30.53 9.26
C ASN A 493 5.20 32.02 9.62
N SER A 494 4.10 32.53 10.19
CA SER A 494 3.91 33.97 10.47
C SER A 494 5.00 34.56 11.39
N ASP A 495 5.69 33.68 12.13
CA ASP A 495 6.70 34.10 13.12
C ASP A 495 8.15 34.07 12.61
N SER A 496 8.41 33.49 11.45
CA SER A 496 9.76 33.42 10.88
C SER A 496 10.00 34.46 9.79
N MET A 497 11.12 35.18 9.91
CA MET A 497 11.60 36.04 8.83
C MET A 497 12.15 35.18 7.69
N GLN A 498 11.65 35.43 6.48
CA GLN A 498 12.08 34.77 5.25
C GLN A 498 13.05 35.66 4.46
N TYR A 499 13.92 35.05 3.67
CA TYR A 499 14.82 35.75 2.78
C TYR A 499 14.31 35.64 1.34
N GLY A 500 14.40 36.72 0.57
CA GLY A 500 14.01 36.69 -0.83
C GLY A 500 14.68 37.79 -1.62
N TYR A 501 14.88 37.56 -2.93
CA TYR A 501 15.39 38.56 -3.85
C TYR A 501 14.23 39.27 -4.52
N LEU A 502 14.06 40.59 -4.23
CA LEU A 502 13.01 41.42 -4.81
C LEU A 502 13.22 41.56 -6.31
N LYS A 503 12.27 41.10 -7.11
CA LYS A 503 12.31 41.11 -8.58
C LYS A 503 11.22 42.00 -9.19
N GLY A 504 10.10 42.18 -8.49
CA GLY A 504 8.95 42.93 -8.95
C GLY A 504 8.36 43.80 -7.85
N PHE A 505 7.82 44.96 -8.21
CA PHE A 505 7.07 45.85 -7.35
C PHE A 505 5.91 46.43 -8.15
N LYS A 506 4.70 46.35 -7.62
CA LYS A 506 3.51 46.96 -8.20
C LYS A 506 2.80 47.76 -7.11
N TYR A 507 2.48 49.00 -7.42
CA TYR A 507 1.62 49.84 -6.61
C TYR A 507 0.43 50.28 -7.46
N ASP A 508 -0.77 49.92 -7.06
CA ASP A 508 -2.03 50.31 -7.68
C ASP A 508 -2.70 51.37 -6.80
N ASN A 509 -2.66 52.57 -7.24
CA ASN A 509 -3.25 53.75 -6.57
C ASN A 509 -4.56 54.14 -7.28
N SER A 510 -5.35 53.18 -7.72
CA SER A 510 -6.64 53.45 -8.33
C SER A 510 -7.70 53.81 -7.28
N THR A 511 -8.79 54.47 -7.71
CA THR A 511 -9.90 54.89 -6.81
C THR A 511 -10.56 53.70 -6.08
N PHE A 512 -10.25 52.46 -6.49
CA PHE A 512 -10.85 51.23 -5.99
C PHE A 512 -9.87 50.27 -5.33
N SER A 513 -8.55 50.52 -5.38
CA SER A 513 -7.52 49.65 -4.83
C SER A 513 -6.29 50.47 -4.45
N ASP A 514 -5.78 50.29 -3.26
CA ASP A 514 -4.51 50.79 -2.74
C ASP A 514 -3.49 49.66 -2.53
N GLU A 515 -3.59 48.61 -3.31
CA GLU A 515 -2.78 47.38 -3.18
C GLU A 515 -1.32 47.62 -3.53
N VAL A 516 -0.44 47.12 -2.70
CA VAL A 516 1.00 47.10 -2.95
C VAL A 516 1.47 45.65 -2.99
N MET A 517 2.04 45.25 -4.10
CA MET A 517 2.52 43.88 -4.33
C MET A 517 4.01 43.87 -4.59
N ILE A 518 4.68 42.84 -4.07
CA ILE A 518 6.07 42.53 -4.35
C ILE A 518 6.19 41.16 -4.99
N SER A 519 7.14 41.01 -5.91
CA SER A 519 7.52 39.69 -6.43
C SER A 519 8.93 39.38 -5.94
N VAL A 520 9.08 38.26 -5.25
CA VAL A 520 10.35 37.83 -4.65
C VAL A 520 10.72 36.43 -5.13
N VAL A 521 12.01 36.21 -5.38
CA VAL A 521 12.57 34.87 -5.59
C VAL A 521 13.01 34.37 -4.22
N ASP A 522 12.50 33.22 -3.78
CA ASP A 522 12.84 32.61 -2.49
C ASP A 522 14.16 31.81 -2.54
N GLU A 523 14.55 31.22 -1.43
CA GLU A 523 15.77 30.41 -1.29
C GLU A 523 15.79 29.16 -2.18
N ASN A 524 14.65 28.71 -2.66
CA ASN A 524 14.51 27.57 -3.57
C ASN A 524 14.45 27.97 -5.04
N GLY A 525 14.52 29.29 -5.34
CA GLY A 525 14.42 29.83 -6.68
C GLY A 525 12.98 30.02 -7.19
N ALA A 526 11.97 29.77 -6.35
CA ALA A 526 10.58 29.99 -6.73
C ALA A 526 10.21 31.48 -6.67
N ILE A 527 9.41 31.95 -7.64
CA ILE A 527 8.92 33.31 -7.70
C ILE A 527 7.59 33.41 -6.98
N ASN A 528 7.57 34.15 -5.87
CA ASN A 528 6.37 34.41 -5.08
C ASN A 528 5.91 35.82 -5.26
N THR A 529 4.62 36.03 -5.58
CA THR A 529 3.99 37.35 -5.60
C THR A 529 3.19 37.53 -4.33
N LEU A 530 3.53 38.55 -3.55
CA LEU A 530 3.03 38.78 -2.20
C LEU A 530 2.44 40.18 -2.07
N GLU A 531 1.29 40.31 -1.42
CA GLU A 531 0.67 41.59 -1.10
C GLU A 531 1.18 42.08 0.27
N LEU A 532 1.37 43.38 0.38
CA LEU A 532 1.71 44.04 1.65
C LEU A 532 0.45 44.22 2.51
N ALA A 533 0.55 43.89 3.79
CA ALA A 533 -0.49 44.26 4.75
C ALA A 533 -0.70 45.79 4.79
N SER A 534 -1.91 46.22 5.10
CA SER A 534 -2.23 47.67 5.17
C SER A 534 -1.32 48.45 6.11
N LYS A 535 -0.83 47.81 7.15
CA LYS A 535 0.22 48.30 8.07
C LYS A 535 1.36 47.30 8.10
N ILE A 536 2.58 47.77 7.90
CA ILE A 536 3.78 46.95 7.91
C ILE A 536 4.87 47.57 8.80
N LEU A 537 5.77 46.76 9.24
CA LEU A 537 7.01 47.18 9.89
C LEU A 537 8.12 47.23 8.82
N PHE A 538 8.45 48.40 8.32
CA PHE A 538 9.46 48.56 7.28
C PHE A 538 10.77 49.10 7.87
N ASN A 539 11.85 48.29 7.81
CA ASN A 539 13.13 48.62 8.43
C ASN A 539 12.99 49.05 9.90
N ALA A 540 12.20 48.27 10.67
CA ALA A 540 11.87 48.48 12.07
C ALA A 540 10.97 49.73 12.37
N GLU A 541 10.47 50.42 11.38
CA GLU A 541 9.52 51.52 11.55
C GLU A 541 8.12 51.12 11.10
N PRO A 542 7.07 51.37 11.91
CA PRO A 542 5.69 51.11 11.49
C PRO A 542 5.23 52.14 10.47
N CYS A 543 4.69 51.69 9.36
CA CYS A 543 4.14 52.53 8.30
C CYS A 543 2.98 51.84 7.57
N ASN A 544 2.22 52.63 6.82
CA ASN A 544 1.21 52.10 5.91
C ASN A 544 1.90 51.59 4.64
N ARG A 545 1.28 50.62 3.94
CA ARG A 545 1.82 49.98 2.73
C ARG A 545 2.08 50.97 1.56
N ASP A 546 1.32 52.04 1.48
CA ASP A 546 1.41 53.13 0.48
C ASP A 546 2.44 54.22 0.84
N ASN A 547 3.23 54.02 1.91
CA ASN A 547 4.18 55.02 2.38
C ASN A 547 5.33 55.24 1.39
N ASP A 548 5.63 56.51 1.08
CA ASP A 548 6.72 56.89 0.17
C ASP A 548 8.07 56.29 0.55
N LYS A 549 8.33 56.03 1.83
CA LYS A 549 9.56 55.33 2.27
C LYS A 549 9.69 53.95 1.70
N ILE A 550 8.59 53.18 1.65
CA ILE A 550 8.55 51.83 1.08
C ILE A 550 8.76 51.93 -0.42
N ILE A 551 7.95 52.78 -1.10
CA ILE A 551 8.00 52.95 -2.53
C ILE A 551 9.41 53.35 -2.98
N ASN A 552 9.98 54.41 -2.39
CA ASN A 552 11.30 54.92 -2.74
C ASN A 552 12.46 53.94 -2.37
N SER A 553 12.28 53.08 -1.40
CA SER A 553 13.31 52.10 -1.04
C SER A 553 13.28 50.86 -1.94
N LEU A 554 12.10 50.49 -2.43
CA LEU A 554 11.89 49.29 -3.28
C LEU A 554 11.87 49.63 -4.77
N THR A 555 11.81 50.94 -5.14
CA THR A 555 11.83 51.38 -6.52
C THR A 555 12.89 52.45 -6.77
N GLU A 556 13.32 52.59 -8.03
CA GLU A 556 14.17 53.63 -8.54
C GLU A 556 13.69 53.99 -9.96
N ASN A 557 13.44 55.27 -10.21
CA ASN A 557 12.88 55.76 -11.49
C ASN A 557 11.58 55.04 -11.89
N SER A 558 10.69 54.79 -10.95
CA SER A 558 9.43 54.05 -11.11
C SER A 558 9.57 52.59 -11.54
N MET A 559 10.77 52.04 -11.52
CA MET A 559 11.04 50.62 -11.73
C MET A 559 11.43 49.95 -10.40
N VAL A 560 11.20 48.63 -10.29
CA VAL A 560 11.66 47.88 -9.12
C VAL A 560 13.18 48.04 -8.97
N LYS A 561 13.63 48.24 -7.75
CA LYS A 561 15.05 48.18 -7.37
C LYS A 561 15.36 46.74 -6.89
N PRO A 562 15.92 45.89 -7.76
CA PRO A 562 16.23 44.52 -7.40
C PRO A 562 17.22 44.47 -6.23
N GLN A 563 16.85 43.82 -5.16
CA GLN A 563 17.66 43.73 -3.95
C GLN A 563 17.27 42.53 -3.09
N LEU A 564 18.17 42.12 -2.23
CA LEU A 564 17.82 41.15 -1.22
C LEU A 564 17.00 41.82 -0.11
N ILE A 565 15.90 41.17 0.25
CA ILE A 565 15.06 41.59 1.37
C ILE A 565 14.89 40.44 2.35
N ARG A 566 14.59 40.78 3.59
CA ARG A 566 14.06 39.87 4.57
C ARG A 566 12.64 40.28 4.89
N TYR A 567 11.70 39.34 4.85
CA TYR A 567 10.29 39.68 5.05
C TYR A 567 9.62 38.65 5.96
N GLN A 568 8.50 39.05 6.54
CA GLN A 568 7.65 38.20 7.39
C GLN A 568 6.21 38.37 6.94
N LEU A 569 5.51 37.24 6.86
CA LEU A 569 4.09 37.23 6.57
C LEU A 569 3.28 37.22 7.88
N ASN A 570 2.09 37.77 7.86
CA ASN A 570 1.13 37.59 8.95
C ASN A 570 0.32 36.31 8.76
N ALA A 571 -0.62 36.02 9.67
CA ALA A 571 -1.46 34.84 9.61
C ALA A 571 -2.35 34.78 8.36
N ASP A 572 -2.64 35.91 7.74
CA ASP A 572 -3.46 36.01 6.53
C ASP A 572 -2.62 35.91 5.24
N GLY A 573 -1.30 35.72 5.35
CA GLY A 573 -0.39 35.60 4.21
C GLY A 573 0.10 36.93 3.61
N PHE A 574 -0.26 38.07 4.19
CA PHE A 574 0.24 39.39 3.77
C PHE A 574 1.62 39.68 4.36
N VAL A 575 2.46 40.36 3.62
CA VAL A 575 3.75 40.83 4.11
C VAL A 575 3.54 41.88 5.20
N SER A 576 3.82 41.52 6.43
CA SER A 576 3.67 42.38 7.62
C SER A 576 4.97 43.05 8.05
N LYS A 577 6.13 42.57 7.54
CA LYS A 577 7.43 43.15 7.83
C LYS A 577 8.37 43.00 6.63
N ILE A 578 9.13 44.02 6.36
CA ILE A 578 10.22 44.04 5.37
C ILE A 578 11.44 44.74 5.96
N ASP A 579 12.61 44.09 5.86
CA ASP A 579 13.91 44.71 6.08
C ASP A 579 14.72 44.66 4.78
N THR A 580 15.23 45.80 4.33
CA THR A 580 16.07 45.91 3.13
C THR A 580 17.57 45.76 3.45
N ALA A 581 18.36 45.33 2.46
CA ALA A 581 19.77 44.98 2.67
C ALA A 581 20.71 46.16 2.92
N ALA A 582 20.32 47.37 2.62
CA ALA A 582 21.20 48.55 2.67
C ALA A 582 20.57 49.70 3.43
N LEU A 583 20.89 49.80 4.72
CA LEU A 583 20.76 51.07 5.44
C LEU A 583 22.10 51.43 6.03
N PRO A 584 22.84 52.41 5.45
CA PRO A 584 24.17 52.83 5.93
C PRO A 584 24.18 53.31 7.39
N ASN A 585 23.02 53.64 7.97
CA ASN A 585 22.87 54.25 9.28
C ASN A 585 21.88 53.51 10.21
N ALA A 586 21.56 52.24 9.93
CA ALA A 586 20.58 51.52 10.74
C ALA A 586 21.14 51.22 12.15
N THR A 587 20.39 51.66 13.14
CA THR A 587 20.67 51.45 14.56
C THR A 587 20.13 50.08 15.05
N SER A 588 19.41 49.34 14.24
CA SER A 588 18.88 48.05 14.62
C SER A 588 19.85 46.91 14.29
N ASP A 589 20.02 45.94 15.22
CA ASP A 589 20.83 44.73 15.03
C ASP A 589 20.48 43.92 13.78
N MET A 590 19.33 44.13 13.22
CA MET A 590 18.79 43.38 12.12
C MET A 590 19.43 43.72 10.78
N THR A 591 19.72 45.01 10.55
CA THR A 591 20.38 45.50 9.32
C THR A 591 21.87 45.26 9.31
N LYS A 592 22.51 45.16 10.47
CA LYS A 592 23.95 44.84 10.59
C LYS A 592 24.26 43.42 10.15
N LYS A 593 23.33 42.49 10.28
CA LYS A 593 23.54 41.11 9.85
C LYS A 593 23.55 40.91 8.34
N TYR A 594 22.94 41.83 7.59
CA TYR A 594 22.89 41.75 6.12
C TYR A 594 24.10 42.34 5.42
N THR A 595 24.79 43.30 6.03
CA THR A 595 25.88 44.00 5.39
C THR A 595 27.17 43.17 5.26
N ASN A 596 27.26 42.04 5.91
CA ASN A 596 28.51 41.28 5.99
C ASN A 596 28.50 39.91 5.27
N GLY A 597 27.44 39.53 4.57
CA GLY A 597 27.40 38.16 4.10
C GLY A 597 26.68 37.86 2.79
N ILE A 598 26.16 38.84 2.04
CA ILE A 598 25.38 38.53 0.84
C ILE A 598 26.06 39.10 -0.40
N LYS A 599 26.47 38.19 -1.28
CA LYS A 599 26.92 38.53 -2.62
C LYS A 599 25.90 37.97 -3.62
N SER A 600 25.37 38.84 -4.51
CA SER A 600 24.67 38.39 -5.70
C SER A 600 25.63 38.51 -6.89
N ASP A 601 25.64 37.49 -7.73
CA ASP A 601 26.24 37.60 -9.07
C ASP A 601 25.16 37.82 -10.11
N ASP A 602 25.58 38.15 -11.34
CA ASP A 602 24.66 38.41 -12.44
C ASP A 602 23.84 37.19 -12.87
N SER A 603 24.07 36.00 -12.27
CA SER A 603 23.39 34.75 -12.56
C SER A 603 22.24 34.41 -11.57
N LEU A 604 21.89 35.33 -10.66
CA LEU A 604 20.86 35.09 -9.63
C LEU A 604 21.20 34.03 -8.58
N THR A 605 22.46 33.67 -8.41
CA THR A 605 22.89 32.75 -7.35
C THR A 605 23.05 33.53 -6.05
N MET A 606 22.24 33.20 -5.05
CA MET A 606 22.37 33.77 -3.69
C MET A 606 23.31 32.90 -2.87
N TYR A 607 24.38 33.51 -2.36
CA TYR A 607 25.26 32.87 -1.38
C TYR A 607 24.94 33.43 0.02
N LEU A 608 24.46 32.55 0.90
CA LEU A 608 24.34 32.84 2.33
C LEU A 608 25.60 32.30 3.01
N GLN A 609 26.38 33.16 3.62
CA GLN A 609 27.48 32.78 4.53
C GLN A 609 27.02 32.79 5.97
#